data_b9df3072520e40736858a650bed20fa0
#
_entry.id   b9df3072520e40736858a650bed20fa0
#
_cell.length_a   1.000
_cell.length_b   1.000
_cell.length_c   1.000
_cell.angle_alpha   90.00
_cell.angle_beta   90.00
_cell.angle_gamma   90.00
#
_symmetry.space_group_name_H-M   'P 1'
#
loop_
_entity.id
_entity.type
_entity.pdbx_description
1 polymer ?
#
loop_
_entity_poly.entity_id
_entity_poly.type
_entity_poly.pdbx_seq_one_letter_code
_entity_poly.pdbx_strand_id
1 'polypeptide(L)'
;MQDELAKRLSQLDRAIDRATDQLGLEAKQAQLAELEEQVARPELWHNPTQAQALTKQVANLKAIIQPWRVLRAQVADAGELIEIIDDELVDEFAGQVESLEQSFTGLKQQLLFTGKYDQGNAILRLSSGAGGDDAQDFTAMLERMYLRWAEQNDFETDIIERSAGEV
;
A
#
# COMPACT_ATOMS: atom_id res chain seq x y z
N MET A 1 -9.61 7.33 -30.25
CA MET A 1 -8.64 7.21 -29.13
C MET A 1 -9.17 7.85 -27.87
N GLN A 2 -9.65 9.10 -27.91
CA GLN A 2 -10.24 9.83 -26.76
C GLN A 2 -11.41 9.07 -26.12
N ASP A 3 -12.37 8.56 -26.89
CA ASP A 3 -13.50 7.76 -26.38
C ASP A 3 -13.05 6.49 -25.62
N GLU A 4 -11.96 5.86 -26.06
CA GLU A 4 -11.42 4.67 -25.40
C GLU A 4 -10.76 5.03 -24.07
N LEU A 5 -10.05 6.15 -24.00
CA LEU A 5 -9.46 6.65 -22.75
C LEU A 5 -10.55 7.06 -21.75
N ALA A 6 -11.61 7.73 -22.20
CA ALA A 6 -12.76 8.07 -21.35
C ALA A 6 -13.43 6.82 -20.78
N LYS A 7 -13.56 5.77 -21.59
CA LYS A 7 -14.08 4.48 -21.16
C LYS A 7 -13.18 3.79 -20.12
N ARG A 8 -11.85 3.82 -20.32
CA ARG A 8 -10.87 3.29 -19.35
C ARG A 8 -10.97 4.03 -18.02
N LEU A 9 -11.01 5.37 -18.02
CA LEU A 9 -11.18 6.17 -16.79
C LEU A 9 -12.48 5.83 -16.07
N SER A 10 -13.61 5.70 -16.80
CA SER A 10 -14.88 5.31 -16.19
C SER A 10 -14.85 3.89 -15.59
N GLN A 11 -14.14 2.96 -16.21
CA GLN A 11 -13.94 1.61 -15.67
C GLN A 11 -13.05 1.62 -14.43
N LEU A 12 -11.99 2.44 -14.44
CA LEU A 12 -11.09 2.61 -13.32
C LEU A 12 -11.81 3.23 -12.12
N ASP A 13 -12.61 4.27 -12.32
CA ASP A 13 -13.40 4.91 -11.27
C ASP A 13 -14.35 3.91 -10.59
N ARG A 14 -15.10 3.13 -11.37
CA ARG A 14 -15.96 2.06 -10.83
C ARG A 14 -15.18 0.95 -10.12
N ALA A 15 -13.94 0.70 -10.53
CA ALA A 15 -13.09 -0.28 -9.88
C ALA A 15 -12.55 0.24 -8.54
N ILE A 16 -12.25 1.55 -8.47
CA ILE A 16 -11.87 2.24 -7.23
C ILE A 16 -13.04 2.22 -6.25
N ASP A 17 -14.27 2.54 -6.68
CA ASP A 17 -15.45 2.49 -5.81
C ASP A 17 -15.61 1.12 -5.16
N ARG A 18 -15.59 0.05 -5.97
CA ARG A 18 -15.70 -1.32 -5.44
C ARG A 18 -14.58 -1.68 -4.48
N ALA A 19 -13.35 -1.24 -4.75
CA ALA A 19 -12.20 -1.51 -3.91
C ALA A 19 -12.31 -0.75 -2.57
N THR A 20 -12.72 0.51 -2.60
CA THR A 20 -12.90 1.34 -1.39
C THR A 20 -14.06 0.86 -0.53
N ASP A 21 -15.15 0.38 -1.14
CA ASP A 21 -16.26 -0.27 -0.43
C ASP A 21 -15.80 -1.55 0.28
N GLN A 22 -15.04 -2.40 -0.42
CA GLN A 22 -14.48 -3.63 0.15
C GLN A 22 -13.52 -3.36 1.31
N LEU A 23 -12.73 -2.28 1.25
CA LEU A 23 -11.87 -1.81 2.34
C LEU A 23 -12.65 -1.23 3.53
N GLY A 24 -13.91 -0.90 3.36
CA GLY A 24 -14.68 -0.12 4.33
C GLY A 24 -14.07 1.27 4.55
N LEU A 25 -13.65 1.92 3.45
CA LEU A 25 -12.90 3.18 3.51
C LEU A 25 -13.69 4.28 4.20
N GLU A 26 -15.00 4.34 3.99
CA GLU A 26 -15.89 5.32 4.64
C GLU A 26 -15.89 5.17 6.17
N ALA A 27 -16.01 3.94 6.67
CA ALA A 27 -15.93 3.67 8.11
C ALA A 27 -14.55 4.04 8.69
N LYS A 28 -13.47 3.78 7.95
CA LYS A 28 -12.12 4.18 8.35
C LYS A 28 -11.94 5.69 8.36
N GLN A 29 -12.57 6.41 7.44
CA GLN A 29 -12.56 7.88 7.43
C GLN A 29 -13.31 8.46 8.63
N ALA A 30 -14.47 7.90 8.98
CA ALA A 30 -15.19 8.30 10.17
C ALA A 30 -14.37 8.05 11.45
N GLN A 31 -13.76 6.87 11.56
CA GLN A 31 -12.86 6.55 12.67
C GLN A 31 -11.65 7.50 12.74
N LEU A 32 -11.06 7.83 11.59
CA LEU A 32 -9.95 8.79 11.54
C LEU A 32 -10.37 10.15 12.08
N ALA A 33 -11.54 10.66 11.67
CA ALA A 33 -12.06 11.96 12.14
C ALA A 33 -12.27 11.97 13.66
N GLU A 34 -12.82 10.89 14.24
CA GLU A 34 -12.97 10.76 15.70
C GLU A 34 -11.62 10.75 16.43
N LEU A 35 -10.64 10.02 15.90
CA LEU A 35 -9.31 9.96 16.50
C LEU A 35 -8.56 11.29 16.39
N GLU A 36 -8.70 12.01 15.28
CA GLU A 36 -8.12 13.33 15.10
C GLU A 36 -8.72 14.34 16.09
N GLU A 37 -10.03 14.26 16.34
CA GLU A 37 -10.68 15.07 17.37
C GLU A 37 -10.13 14.76 18.77
N GLN A 38 -9.90 13.49 19.06
CA GLN A 38 -9.30 13.09 20.36
C GLN A 38 -7.86 13.59 20.50
N VAL A 39 -7.04 13.48 19.43
CA VAL A 39 -5.65 13.96 19.41
C VAL A 39 -5.57 15.48 19.53
N ALA A 40 -6.56 16.21 19.05
CA ALA A 40 -6.63 17.65 19.14
C ALA A 40 -6.94 18.16 20.55
N ARG A 41 -7.39 17.31 21.48
CA ARG A 41 -7.71 17.71 22.86
C ARG A 41 -6.43 17.94 23.68
N PRO A 42 -6.26 19.10 24.32
CA PRO A 42 -5.07 19.41 25.10
C PRO A 42 -4.81 18.44 26.26
N GLU A 43 -5.88 17.88 26.85
CA GLU A 43 -5.81 16.97 27.99
C GLU A 43 -5.07 15.67 27.66
N LEU A 44 -5.12 15.21 26.42
CA LEU A 44 -4.43 14.01 25.96
C LEU A 44 -2.91 14.09 26.20
N TRP A 45 -2.34 15.26 26.02
CA TRP A 45 -0.90 15.48 26.12
C TRP A 45 -0.34 15.42 27.55
N HIS A 46 -1.21 15.33 28.56
CA HIS A 46 -0.82 15.01 29.93
C HIS A 46 -0.47 13.53 30.13
N ASN A 47 -0.87 12.66 29.17
CA ASN A 47 -0.53 11.24 29.18
C ASN A 47 0.25 10.86 27.91
N PRO A 48 1.60 10.91 27.93
CA PRO A 48 2.44 10.67 26.75
C PRO A 48 2.22 9.30 26.10
N THR A 49 2.00 8.27 26.91
CA THR A 49 1.79 6.90 26.41
C THR A 49 0.49 6.80 25.60
N GLN A 50 -0.59 7.39 26.09
CA GLN A 50 -1.87 7.41 25.40
C GLN A 50 -1.81 8.30 24.16
N ALA A 51 -1.16 9.45 24.24
CA ALA A 51 -0.96 10.35 23.09
C ALA A 51 -0.19 9.65 21.97
N GLN A 52 0.90 8.95 22.30
CA GLN A 52 1.67 8.19 21.31
C GLN A 52 0.85 7.06 20.67
N ALA A 53 0.06 6.32 21.44
CA ALA A 53 -0.78 5.25 20.93
C ALA A 53 -1.85 5.77 19.95
N LEU A 54 -2.55 6.87 20.30
CA LEU A 54 -3.55 7.48 19.45
C LEU A 54 -2.94 8.10 18.19
N THR A 55 -1.82 8.80 18.30
CA THR A 55 -1.11 9.38 17.16
C THR A 55 -0.66 8.29 16.18
N LYS A 56 -0.19 7.14 16.68
CA LYS A 56 0.15 5.99 15.85
C LYS A 56 -1.08 5.43 15.11
N GLN A 57 -2.24 5.35 15.78
CA GLN A 57 -3.48 4.91 15.13
C GLN A 57 -3.91 5.88 14.01
N VAL A 58 -3.85 7.19 14.26
CA VAL A 58 -4.12 8.24 13.26
C VAL A 58 -3.18 8.08 12.06
N ALA A 59 -1.87 7.92 12.31
CA ALA A 59 -0.88 7.74 11.25
C ALA A 59 -1.16 6.50 10.40
N ASN A 60 -1.49 5.37 11.02
CA ASN A 60 -1.83 4.13 10.33
C ASN A 60 -3.09 4.27 9.46
N LEU A 61 -4.15 4.88 9.99
CA LEU A 61 -5.38 5.12 9.20
C LEU A 61 -5.13 6.07 8.04
N LYS A 62 -4.36 7.14 8.24
CA LYS A 62 -3.97 8.06 7.16
C LYS A 62 -3.18 7.35 6.07
N ALA A 63 -2.24 6.50 6.42
CA ALA A 63 -1.45 5.72 5.47
C ALA A 63 -2.32 4.81 4.58
N ILE A 64 -3.42 4.27 5.13
CA ILE A 64 -4.38 3.46 4.37
C ILE A 64 -5.29 4.35 3.51
N ILE A 65 -5.84 5.44 4.05
CA ILE A 65 -6.88 6.25 3.41
C ILE A 65 -6.31 7.16 2.32
N GLN A 66 -5.16 7.80 2.59
CA GLN A 66 -4.63 8.88 1.75
C GLN A 66 -4.33 8.45 0.31
N PRO A 67 -3.69 7.28 0.06
CA PRO A 67 -3.42 6.84 -1.32
C PRO A 67 -4.70 6.68 -2.15
N TRP A 68 -5.76 6.15 -1.58
CA TRP A 68 -7.06 5.98 -2.26
C TRP A 68 -7.74 7.32 -2.55
N ARG A 69 -7.64 8.28 -1.63
CA ARG A 69 -8.17 9.64 -1.85
C ARG A 69 -7.44 10.35 -2.98
N VAL A 70 -6.10 10.25 -2.99
CA VAL A 70 -5.28 10.85 -4.04
C VAL A 70 -5.61 10.23 -5.40
N LEU A 71 -5.65 8.90 -5.49
CA LEU A 71 -5.97 8.21 -6.73
C LEU A 71 -7.37 8.59 -7.25
N ARG A 72 -8.37 8.63 -6.36
CA ARG A 72 -9.74 9.02 -6.75
C ARG A 72 -9.78 10.46 -7.28
N ALA A 73 -9.11 11.40 -6.63
CA ALA A 73 -9.03 12.78 -7.09
C ALA A 73 -8.37 12.86 -8.47
N GLN A 74 -7.23 12.18 -8.67
CA GLN A 74 -6.52 12.16 -9.95
C GLN A 74 -7.35 11.54 -11.08
N VAL A 75 -8.14 10.51 -10.80
CA VAL A 75 -9.04 9.90 -11.81
C VAL A 75 -10.19 10.83 -12.14
N ALA A 76 -10.76 11.54 -11.16
CA ALA A 76 -11.79 12.55 -11.38
C ALA A 76 -11.24 13.71 -12.23
N ASP A 77 -10.08 14.27 -11.86
CA ASP A 77 -9.41 15.34 -12.61
C ASP A 77 -9.11 14.92 -14.07
N ALA A 78 -8.64 13.67 -14.26
CA ALA A 78 -8.40 13.10 -15.59
C ALA A 78 -9.72 12.93 -16.38
N GLY A 79 -10.81 12.58 -15.69
CA GLY A 79 -12.15 12.49 -16.30
C GLY A 79 -12.69 13.82 -16.80
N GLU A 80 -12.41 14.93 -16.10
CA GLU A 80 -12.74 16.27 -16.55
C GLU A 80 -11.83 16.72 -17.70
N LEU A 81 -10.54 16.42 -17.62
CA LEU A 81 -9.55 16.84 -18.59
C LEU A 81 -9.77 16.18 -19.96
N ILE A 82 -10.19 14.92 -20.01
CA ILE A 82 -10.40 14.19 -21.29
C ILE A 82 -11.50 14.84 -22.16
N GLU A 83 -12.43 15.58 -21.56
CA GLU A 83 -13.51 16.24 -22.29
C GLU A 83 -13.04 17.48 -23.09
N ILE A 84 -11.91 18.08 -22.65
CA ILE A 84 -11.40 19.35 -23.20
C ILE A 84 -10.00 19.23 -23.81
N ILE A 85 -9.41 18.03 -23.81
CA ILE A 85 -8.04 17.83 -24.28
C ILE A 85 -7.96 17.94 -25.83
N ASP A 86 -6.91 18.58 -26.32
CA ASP A 86 -6.60 18.66 -27.74
C ASP A 86 -6.04 17.35 -28.27
N ASP A 87 -6.32 17.03 -29.53
CA ASP A 87 -5.89 15.79 -30.20
C ASP A 87 -4.36 15.57 -30.14
N GLU A 88 -3.58 16.65 -30.11
CA GLU A 88 -2.11 16.60 -30.04
C GLU A 88 -1.60 16.08 -28.68
N LEU A 89 -2.36 16.20 -27.60
CA LEU A 89 -1.99 15.80 -26.26
C LEU A 89 -2.54 14.42 -25.85
N VAL A 90 -3.33 13.80 -26.70
CA VAL A 90 -4.01 12.52 -26.39
C VAL A 90 -3.02 11.38 -26.12
N ASP A 91 -1.86 11.35 -26.79
CA ASP A 91 -0.85 10.33 -26.55
C ASP A 91 -0.15 10.50 -25.18
N GLU A 92 0.15 11.74 -24.77
CA GLU A 92 0.69 12.04 -23.46
C GLU A 92 -0.32 11.68 -22.36
N PHE A 93 -1.58 12.03 -22.59
CA PHE A 93 -2.67 11.71 -21.67
C PHE A 93 -2.90 10.19 -21.54
N ALA A 94 -2.71 9.42 -22.60
CA ALA A 94 -2.75 7.97 -22.53
C ALA A 94 -1.73 7.39 -21.55
N GLY A 95 -0.52 7.95 -21.52
CA GLY A 95 0.50 7.60 -20.52
C GLY A 95 0.07 7.94 -19.09
N GLN A 96 -0.62 9.06 -18.89
CA GLN A 96 -1.18 9.42 -17.59
C GLN A 96 -2.26 8.42 -17.13
N VAL A 97 -3.18 8.04 -18.01
CA VAL A 97 -4.21 7.03 -17.70
C VAL A 97 -3.57 5.69 -17.33
N GLU A 98 -2.54 5.26 -18.07
CA GLU A 98 -1.80 4.04 -17.74
C GLU A 98 -1.14 4.10 -16.36
N SER A 99 -0.55 5.23 -15.99
CA SER A 99 0.03 5.46 -14.65
C SER A 99 -1.02 5.36 -13.54
N LEU A 100 -2.24 5.88 -13.77
CA LEU A 100 -3.35 5.74 -12.82
C LEU A 100 -3.79 4.28 -12.66
N GLU A 101 -3.87 3.51 -13.74
CA GLU A 101 -4.19 2.08 -13.70
C GLU A 101 -3.12 1.27 -12.96
N GLN A 102 -1.83 1.60 -13.16
CA GLN A 102 -0.72 0.98 -12.42
C GLN A 102 -0.80 1.32 -10.93
N SER A 103 -1.08 2.58 -10.58
CA SER A 103 -1.28 3.02 -9.19
C SER A 103 -2.43 2.26 -8.52
N PHE A 104 -3.56 2.11 -9.21
CA PHE A 104 -4.68 1.32 -8.74
C PHE A 104 -4.29 -0.15 -8.50
N THR A 105 -3.53 -0.74 -9.43
CA THR A 105 -3.08 -2.13 -9.31
C THR A 105 -2.19 -2.33 -8.08
N GLY A 106 -1.29 -1.39 -7.81
CA GLY A 106 -0.47 -1.38 -6.60
C GLY A 106 -1.31 -1.28 -5.31
N LEU A 107 -2.28 -0.36 -5.28
CA LEU A 107 -3.16 -0.20 -4.11
C LEU A 107 -4.09 -1.40 -3.92
N LYS A 108 -4.53 -2.05 -4.99
CA LYS A 108 -5.39 -3.23 -4.92
C LYS A 108 -4.72 -4.40 -4.17
N GLN A 109 -3.38 -4.48 -4.17
CA GLN A 109 -2.68 -5.48 -3.38
C GLN A 109 -2.96 -5.33 -1.88
N GLN A 110 -3.20 -4.11 -1.39
CA GLN A 110 -3.57 -3.86 0.01
C GLN A 110 -4.89 -4.52 0.40
N LEU A 111 -5.80 -4.77 -0.57
CA LEU A 111 -7.05 -5.49 -0.33
C LEU A 111 -6.84 -6.95 0.07
N LEU A 112 -5.70 -7.52 -0.26
CA LEU A 112 -5.35 -8.91 0.08
C LEU A 112 -4.97 -9.04 1.56
N PHE A 113 -4.61 -7.92 2.21
CA PHE A 113 -4.12 -7.87 3.59
C PHE A 113 -5.17 -7.24 4.51
N THR A 114 -6.31 -7.91 4.67
CA THR A 114 -7.43 -7.45 5.52
C THR A 114 -7.55 -8.21 6.84
N GLY A 115 -6.73 -9.24 7.06
CA GLY A 115 -6.70 -10.03 8.27
C GLY A 115 -6.12 -9.27 9.46
N LYS A 116 -6.54 -9.66 10.65
CA LYS A 116 -6.14 -9.03 11.93
C LYS A 116 -4.61 -8.92 12.11
N TYR A 117 -3.86 -9.83 11.54
CA TYR A 117 -2.40 -9.96 11.69
C TYR A 117 -1.62 -9.53 10.45
N ASP A 118 -2.29 -9.22 9.33
CA ASP A 118 -1.63 -8.96 8.04
C ASP A 118 -0.80 -7.66 8.04
N GLN A 119 -1.09 -6.75 8.95
CA GLN A 119 -0.30 -5.52 9.17
C GLN A 119 0.76 -5.67 10.27
N GLY A 120 0.89 -6.86 10.84
CA GLY A 120 1.88 -7.14 11.88
C GLY A 120 3.24 -7.51 11.30
N ASN A 121 4.24 -7.60 12.18
CA ASN A 121 5.56 -8.10 11.81
C ASN A 121 5.47 -9.57 11.38
N ALA A 122 6.24 -9.94 10.37
CA ALA A 122 6.33 -11.32 9.89
C ALA A 122 7.62 -11.98 10.34
N ILE A 123 7.56 -13.27 10.61
CA ILE A 123 8.75 -14.10 10.83
C ILE A 123 8.92 -14.99 9.60
N LEU A 124 10.03 -14.78 8.89
CA LEU A 124 10.41 -15.61 7.76
C LEU A 124 11.42 -16.67 8.21
N ARG A 125 11.11 -17.94 7.97
CA ARG A 125 12.02 -19.04 8.21
C ARG A 125 12.46 -19.66 6.87
N LEU A 126 13.75 -19.70 6.67
CA LEU A 126 14.39 -20.39 5.53
C LEU A 126 15.14 -21.61 6.07
N SER A 127 14.97 -22.76 5.44
CA SER A 127 15.70 -23.97 5.82
C SER A 127 16.09 -24.76 4.58
N SER A 128 17.33 -25.22 4.55
CA SER A 128 17.79 -26.13 3.50
C SER A 128 17.11 -27.48 3.64
N GLY A 129 16.70 -28.06 2.51
CA GLY A 129 16.20 -29.44 2.42
C GLY A 129 17.33 -30.46 2.31
N ALA A 130 17.00 -31.68 1.87
CA ALA A 130 17.93 -32.82 1.74
C ALA A 130 18.84 -32.71 0.50
N GLY A 131 19.36 -31.53 0.16
CA GLY A 131 20.15 -31.29 -1.05
C GLY A 131 21.65 -31.07 -0.83
N GLY A 132 22.19 -31.33 0.36
CA GLY A 132 23.60 -31.10 0.68
C GLY A 132 24.02 -29.62 0.52
N ASP A 133 25.25 -29.41 0.06
CA ASP A 133 25.86 -28.07 -0.06
C ASP A 133 25.09 -27.16 -1.04
N ASP A 134 24.61 -27.67 -2.15
CA ASP A 134 23.83 -26.90 -3.13
C ASP A 134 22.52 -26.33 -2.52
N ALA A 135 21.86 -27.12 -1.64
CA ALA A 135 20.66 -26.63 -0.95
C ALA A 135 20.97 -25.57 0.11
N GLN A 136 22.14 -25.67 0.75
CA GLN A 136 22.60 -24.66 1.71
C GLN A 136 22.94 -23.36 0.99
N ASP A 137 23.67 -23.43 -0.12
CA ASP A 137 24.02 -22.27 -0.95
C ASP A 137 22.76 -21.58 -1.50
N PHE A 138 21.79 -22.35 -1.98
CA PHE A 138 20.52 -21.80 -2.43
C PHE A 138 19.75 -21.11 -1.30
N THR A 139 19.75 -21.69 -0.10
CA THR A 139 19.12 -21.06 1.07
C THR A 139 19.79 -19.73 1.44
N ALA A 140 21.12 -19.67 1.36
CA ALA A 140 21.87 -18.44 1.57
C ALA A 140 21.60 -17.38 0.46
N MET A 141 21.34 -17.81 -0.77
CA MET A 141 20.90 -16.92 -1.85
C MET A 141 19.49 -16.35 -1.57
N LEU A 142 18.55 -17.18 -1.10
CA LEU A 142 17.21 -16.74 -0.72
C LEU A 142 17.25 -15.75 0.46
N GLU A 143 18.06 -16.01 1.48
CA GLU A 143 18.27 -15.06 2.59
C GLU A 143 18.67 -13.69 2.06
N ARG A 144 19.71 -13.61 1.22
CA ARG A 144 20.17 -12.36 0.62
C ARG A 144 19.09 -11.70 -0.24
N MET A 145 18.32 -12.48 -0.99
CA MET A 145 17.21 -11.97 -1.80
C MET A 145 16.15 -11.29 -0.92
N TYR A 146 15.71 -11.93 0.15
CA TYR A 146 14.69 -11.37 1.04
C TYR A 146 15.19 -10.17 1.84
N LEU A 147 16.43 -10.16 2.30
CA LEU A 147 17.03 -9.01 2.97
C LEU A 147 17.08 -7.78 2.05
N ARG A 148 17.50 -7.96 0.77
CA ARG A 148 17.50 -6.88 -0.21
C ARG A 148 16.10 -6.41 -0.57
N TRP A 149 15.16 -7.34 -0.68
CA TRP A 149 13.77 -7.00 -0.94
C TRP A 149 13.18 -6.17 0.22
N ALA A 150 13.46 -6.55 1.45
CA ALA A 150 13.03 -5.82 2.64
C ALA A 150 13.62 -4.40 2.68
N GLU A 151 14.92 -4.28 2.39
CA GLU A 151 15.61 -2.97 2.30
C GLU A 151 14.97 -2.07 1.22
N GLN A 152 14.66 -2.61 0.04
CA GLN A 152 14.02 -1.87 -1.06
C GLN A 152 12.59 -1.43 -0.74
N ASN A 153 11.92 -2.08 0.21
CA ASN A 153 10.57 -1.77 0.64
C ASN A 153 10.51 -1.10 2.03
N ASP A 154 11.64 -0.58 2.53
CA ASP A 154 11.76 0.12 3.81
C ASP A 154 11.30 -0.71 5.03
N PHE A 155 11.45 -2.04 4.96
CA PHE A 155 11.22 -2.92 6.11
C PHE A 155 12.46 -3.00 6.99
N GLU A 156 12.26 -2.82 8.28
CA GLU A 156 13.29 -3.12 9.28
C GLU A 156 13.41 -4.65 9.48
N THR A 157 14.63 -5.18 9.44
CA THR A 157 14.89 -6.62 9.51
C THR A 157 15.87 -6.97 10.61
N ASP A 158 15.50 -7.99 11.41
CA ASP A 158 16.34 -8.58 12.45
C ASP A 158 16.57 -10.07 12.17
N ILE A 159 17.82 -10.53 12.21
CA ILE A 159 18.16 -11.94 12.11
C ILE A 159 18.08 -12.55 13.52
N ILE A 160 16.99 -13.29 13.79
CA ILE A 160 16.75 -13.89 15.10
C ILE A 160 17.67 -15.08 15.36
N GLU A 161 17.88 -15.90 14.32
CA GLU A 161 18.69 -17.11 14.41
C GLU A 161 19.31 -17.44 13.03
N ARG A 162 20.57 -17.81 13.03
CA ARG A 162 21.27 -18.31 11.84
C ARG A 162 22.11 -19.51 12.23
N SER A 163 21.77 -20.67 11.70
CA SER A 163 22.60 -21.87 11.77
C SER A 163 23.47 -21.97 10.53
N ALA A 164 24.78 -21.92 10.69
CA ALA A 164 25.70 -22.26 9.62
C ALA A 164 25.58 -23.78 9.40
N GLY A 165 25.42 -24.21 8.14
CA GLY A 165 25.51 -25.63 7.80
C GLY A 165 26.87 -26.21 8.21
N GLU A 166 26.93 -27.51 8.37
CA GLU A 166 28.19 -28.22 8.55
C GLU A 166 29.04 -28.05 7.27
N VAL A 167 30.08 -27.19 7.33
CA VAL A 167 31.20 -27.18 6.40
C VAL A 167 32.42 -27.52 7.18
#